data_1ba273cc4d95880c76bedc33c9f6e25e
#
_entry.id   1ba273cc4d95880c76bedc33c9f6e25e
#
_cell.length_a   1.000
_cell.length_b   1.000
_cell.length_c   1.000
_cell.angle_alpha   90.00
_cell.angle_beta   90.00
_cell.angle_gamma   90.00
#
_symmetry.space_group_name_H-M   'P 1'
#
loop_
_entity.id
_entity.type
_entity.pdbx_description
1 polymer ?
#
loop_
_entity_poly.entity_id
_entity_poly.type
_entity_poly.pdbx_seq_one_letter_code
_entity_poly.pdbx_strand_id
1 'polypeptide(L)'
;LLEEDLCSEKNLASCDTLDLDTWVRRYLIDEISGNIDSDLTSSYFYYSDGKFFAGPVWDYDMAFGNHYRNQEANAFIAKNASKRSTQHSPYYGHLYNNESFYQRVSEIYRMEFLPVLREMIERDIDDQIQSIRAAAKMNSIRWQLAYERWKVGMMGFNVVQDTEALKSYLTRRIEFLNSAWLENLDYCTVQFEGAPGDAYWNISVEKGSCLETTFMDLENIVWVDKQTGEPIDFQQPITRDMVVQPEPQEVVSQDEMPVVETEEVIVD
;
A
#
# COMPACT_ATOMS: atom_id res chain seq x y z
N LEU A 1 -2.80 -28.33 -9.29
CA LEU A 1 -2.72 -27.09 -10.07
C LEU A 1 -2.34 -25.90 -9.17
N LEU A 2 -3.23 -25.34 -8.35
CA LEU A 2 -2.94 -24.18 -7.51
C LEU A 2 -1.75 -24.41 -6.58
N GLU A 3 -1.72 -25.51 -5.88
CA GLU A 3 -0.65 -25.87 -4.94
C GLU A 3 0.69 -26.11 -5.67
N GLU A 4 0.64 -26.72 -6.84
CA GLU A 4 1.80 -26.90 -7.70
C GLU A 4 2.35 -25.56 -8.20
N ASP A 5 1.47 -24.63 -8.60
CA ASP A 5 1.85 -23.30 -9.05
C ASP A 5 2.42 -22.44 -7.92
N LEU A 6 1.77 -22.42 -6.76
CA LEU A 6 2.22 -21.67 -5.57
C LEU A 6 3.55 -22.18 -5.00
N CYS A 7 3.83 -23.47 -5.13
CA CYS A 7 5.06 -24.10 -4.65
C CYS A 7 6.11 -24.28 -5.74
N SER A 8 5.87 -23.80 -6.96
CA SER A 8 6.80 -23.96 -8.08
C SER A 8 7.98 -22.97 -7.98
N GLU A 9 9.14 -23.40 -8.49
CA GLU A 9 10.31 -22.51 -8.68
C GLU A 9 10.20 -21.63 -9.94
N LYS A 10 9.08 -21.72 -10.66
CA LYS A 10 8.86 -20.96 -11.89
C LYS A 10 8.66 -19.47 -11.60
N ASN A 11 8.87 -18.66 -12.64
CA ASN A 11 8.51 -17.24 -12.56
C ASN A 11 6.98 -17.09 -12.47
N LEU A 12 6.48 -16.72 -11.29
CA LEU A 12 5.05 -16.55 -11.03
C LEU A 12 4.42 -15.39 -11.79
N ALA A 13 5.21 -14.42 -12.25
CA ALA A 13 4.70 -13.32 -13.07
C ALA A 13 4.19 -13.79 -14.45
N SER A 14 4.67 -14.95 -14.93
CA SER A 14 4.20 -15.60 -16.16
C SER A 14 3.24 -16.76 -15.91
N CYS A 15 2.71 -16.90 -14.71
CA CYS A 15 1.77 -17.95 -14.37
C CYS A 15 0.36 -17.57 -14.81
N ASP A 16 -0.21 -18.32 -15.76
CA ASP A 16 -1.54 -18.03 -16.31
C ASP A 16 -2.68 -18.38 -15.34
N THR A 17 -2.42 -19.21 -14.32
CA THR A 17 -3.42 -19.72 -13.38
C THR A 17 -3.47 -18.95 -12.07
N LEU A 18 -2.55 -18.01 -11.84
CA LEU A 18 -2.43 -17.24 -10.61
C LEU A 18 -2.47 -15.74 -10.91
N ASP A 19 -3.24 -15.00 -10.15
CA ASP A 19 -3.15 -13.54 -10.14
C ASP A 19 -2.11 -13.10 -9.09
N LEU A 20 -0.86 -12.96 -9.51
CA LEU A 20 0.27 -12.68 -8.63
C LEU A 20 0.03 -11.46 -7.74
N ASP A 21 -0.52 -10.39 -8.30
CA ASP A 21 -0.71 -9.13 -7.59
C ASP A 21 -1.69 -9.24 -6.43
N THR A 22 -2.77 -10.01 -6.56
CA THR A 22 -3.71 -10.23 -5.44
C THR A 22 -3.07 -11.06 -4.34
N TRP A 23 -2.24 -12.05 -4.67
CA TRP A 23 -1.51 -12.84 -3.70
C TRP A 23 -0.46 -12.02 -2.96
N VAL A 24 0.24 -11.14 -3.67
CA VAL A 24 1.20 -10.21 -3.06
C VAL A 24 0.49 -9.22 -2.13
N ARG A 25 -0.61 -8.58 -2.57
CA ARG A 25 -1.37 -7.65 -1.73
C ARG A 25 -1.95 -8.33 -0.49
N ARG A 26 -2.47 -9.55 -0.65
CA ARG A 26 -2.96 -10.32 0.50
C ARG A 26 -1.82 -10.66 1.47
N TYR A 27 -0.69 -11.12 0.98
CA TYR A 27 0.49 -11.37 1.79
C TYR A 27 0.94 -10.10 2.54
N LEU A 28 0.98 -8.96 1.86
CA LEU A 28 1.33 -7.67 2.46
C LEU A 28 0.38 -7.29 3.60
N ILE A 29 -0.94 -7.43 3.40
CA ILE A 29 -1.92 -7.16 4.45
C ILE A 29 -1.68 -8.08 5.66
N ASP A 30 -1.51 -9.37 5.44
CA ASP A 30 -1.26 -10.35 6.51
C ASP A 30 0.08 -10.09 7.22
N GLU A 31 1.13 -9.75 6.48
CA GLU A 31 2.44 -9.49 7.06
C GLU A 31 2.49 -8.15 7.81
N ILE A 32 1.97 -7.06 7.22
CA ILE A 32 1.94 -5.73 7.86
C ILE A 32 1.10 -5.78 9.15
N SER A 33 -0.06 -6.38 9.09
CA SER A 33 -0.94 -6.51 10.26
C SER A 33 -0.43 -7.50 11.31
N GLY A 34 0.51 -8.36 10.93
CA GLY A 34 0.94 -9.46 11.79
C GLY A 34 -0.18 -10.43 12.11
N ASN A 35 -1.01 -10.73 11.11
CA ASN A 35 -2.11 -11.66 11.27
C ASN A 35 -1.62 -13.06 11.63
N ILE A 36 -1.95 -13.52 12.84
CA ILE A 36 -1.51 -14.84 13.33
C ILE A 36 -2.28 -15.99 12.72
N ASP A 37 -3.42 -15.70 12.11
CA ASP A 37 -4.27 -16.66 11.42
C ASP A 37 -3.96 -16.76 9.92
N SER A 38 -2.98 -15.97 9.46
CA SER A 38 -2.50 -16.07 8.09
C SER A 38 -2.17 -17.49 7.74
N ASP A 39 -2.67 -17.97 6.63
CA ASP A 39 -2.39 -19.31 6.13
C ASP A 39 -2.91 -20.47 7.01
N LEU A 40 -3.77 -20.15 7.99
CA LEU A 40 -4.34 -21.07 8.97
C LEU A 40 -5.85 -21.21 8.83
N THR A 41 -6.51 -20.18 9.28
CA THR A 41 -7.97 -19.99 9.32
C THR A 41 -8.26 -18.62 8.74
N SER A 42 -9.51 -18.31 8.49
CA SER A 42 -9.91 -16.98 8.01
C SER A 42 -9.20 -16.52 6.73
N SER A 43 -8.59 -17.45 5.99
CA SER A 43 -7.88 -17.21 4.73
C SER A 43 -8.71 -17.71 3.57
N TYR A 44 -9.00 -16.81 2.64
CA TYR A 44 -9.88 -17.09 1.50
C TYR A 44 -9.17 -16.80 0.18
N PHE A 45 -9.56 -17.54 -0.83
CA PHE A 45 -9.23 -17.29 -2.23
C PHE A 45 -10.40 -17.72 -3.09
N TYR A 46 -10.46 -17.23 -4.32
CA TYR A 46 -11.49 -17.58 -5.27
C TYR A 46 -10.92 -17.80 -6.67
N TYR A 47 -11.69 -18.49 -7.49
CA TYR A 47 -11.35 -18.77 -8.87
C TYR A 47 -12.27 -17.99 -9.80
N SER A 48 -11.74 -17.22 -10.74
CA SER A 48 -12.48 -16.52 -11.79
C SER A 48 -11.61 -16.40 -13.04
N ASP A 49 -12.25 -16.48 -14.21
CA ASP A 49 -11.62 -16.24 -15.51
C ASP A 49 -10.32 -17.02 -15.74
N GLY A 50 -10.26 -18.23 -15.24
CA GLY A 50 -9.08 -19.11 -15.40
C GLY A 50 -7.98 -18.90 -14.37
N LYS A 51 -8.12 -17.95 -13.42
CA LYS A 51 -7.12 -17.61 -12.42
C LYS A 51 -7.59 -17.78 -11.00
N PHE A 52 -6.65 -18.06 -10.10
CA PHE A 52 -6.84 -18.00 -8.66
C PHE A 52 -6.41 -16.63 -8.12
N PHE A 53 -7.32 -16.01 -7.37
CA PHE A 53 -7.15 -14.73 -6.70
C PHE A 53 -7.12 -14.93 -5.19
N ALA A 54 -6.23 -14.24 -4.48
CA ALA A 54 -6.23 -14.22 -3.02
C ALA A 54 -7.23 -13.19 -2.49
N GLY A 55 -7.99 -13.55 -1.43
CA GLY A 55 -8.96 -12.66 -0.79
C GLY A 55 -10.34 -13.32 -0.66
N PRO A 56 -11.32 -12.61 -0.06
CA PRO A 56 -11.19 -11.31 0.58
C PRO A 56 -10.40 -11.35 1.89
N VAL A 57 -10.06 -10.16 2.43
CA VAL A 57 -9.56 -10.01 3.80
C VAL A 57 -10.69 -10.25 4.79
N TRP A 58 -10.40 -11.03 5.85
CA TRP A 58 -11.41 -11.44 6.82
C TRP A 58 -10.80 -11.71 8.18
N ASP A 59 -11.44 -11.22 9.26
CA ASP A 59 -11.20 -11.61 10.65
C ASP A 59 -9.80 -11.21 11.17
N TYR A 60 -9.52 -9.90 11.25
CA TYR A 60 -8.24 -9.33 11.70
C TYR A 60 -8.29 -8.82 13.15
N ASP A 61 -9.20 -9.31 13.97
CA ASP A 61 -9.38 -8.88 15.36
C ASP A 61 -8.16 -9.23 16.24
N MET A 62 -7.43 -10.29 15.91
CA MET A 62 -6.19 -10.68 16.58
C MET A 62 -4.91 -10.17 15.91
N ALA A 63 -5.03 -9.25 14.96
CA ALA A 63 -3.90 -8.65 14.25
C ALA A 63 -3.36 -7.38 14.96
N PHE A 64 -2.38 -6.72 14.35
CA PHE A 64 -1.81 -5.42 14.78
C PHE A 64 -1.25 -5.40 16.21
N GLY A 65 -0.64 -6.50 16.66
CA GLY A 65 -0.10 -6.62 18.01
C GLY A 65 -1.18 -6.81 19.10
N ASN A 66 -2.44 -7.00 18.70
CA ASN A 66 -3.57 -7.16 19.63
C ASN A 66 -3.65 -8.56 20.27
N HIS A 67 -2.73 -9.45 19.98
CA HIS A 67 -2.64 -10.77 20.56
C HIS A 67 -1.21 -11.02 21.09
N TYR A 68 -1.06 -11.78 22.19
CA TYR A 68 0.25 -12.02 22.81
C TYR A 68 1.29 -12.69 21.88
N ARG A 69 0.84 -13.34 20.80
CA ARG A 69 1.72 -14.01 19.82
C ARG A 69 2.25 -13.09 18.73
N ASN A 70 1.72 -11.90 18.57
CA ASN A 70 2.10 -10.97 17.52
C ASN A 70 2.51 -9.58 18.00
N GLN A 71 2.89 -9.45 19.27
CA GLN A 71 3.33 -8.17 19.85
C GLN A 71 4.67 -7.70 19.30
N GLU A 72 5.49 -8.62 18.80
CA GLU A 72 6.78 -8.29 18.20
C GLU A 72 6.58 -7.79 16.77
N ALA A 73 6.77 -6.49 16.58
CA ALA A 73 6.63 -5.85 15.27
C ALA A 73 7.82 -6.10 14.34
N ASN A 74 8.94 -6.59 14.85
CA ASN A 74 10.23 -6.72 14.16
C ASN A 74 10.56 -8.16 13.71
N ALA A 75 9.56 -8.95 13.43
CA ALA A 75 9.72 -10.32 12.92
C ALA A 75 8.72 -10.60 11.80
N PHE A 76 9.08 -11.44 10.85
CA PHE A 76 8.13 -11.96 9.86
C PHE A 76 7.10 -12.87 10.52
N ILE A 77 5.82 -12.59 10.31
CA ILE A 77 4.69 -13.29 10.92
C ILE A 77 4.00 -14.16 9.87
N ALA A 78 3.48 -13.59 8.79
CA ALA A 78 2.82 -14.34 7.73
C ALA A 78 3.79 -15.27 7.00
N LYS A 79 4.97 -14.80 6.62
CA LYS A 79 6.04 -15.62 6.04
C LYS A 79 6.38 -16.86 6.89
N ASN A 80 6.34 -16.71 8.20
CA ASN A 80 6.70 -17.78 9.14
C ASN A 80 5.48 -18.56 9.65
N ALA A 81 4.26 -18.29 9.17
CA ALA A 81 3.05 -18.96 9.64
C ALA A 81 3.13 -20.47 9.51
N SER A 82 3.65 -20.98 8.41
CA SER A 82 3.84 -22.40 8.15
C SER A 82 4.75 -23.10 9.16
N LYS A 83 5.65 -22.40 9.85
CA LYS A 83 6.54 -22.95 10.86
C LYS A 83 5.88 -23.16 12.21
N ARG A 84 4.71 -22.56 12.44
CA ARG A 84 4.02 -22.57 13.72
C ARG A 84 3.12 -23.76 13.94
N SER A 85 2.76 -24.47 12.88
CA SER A 85 1.95 -25.70 12.96
C SER A 85 2.17 -26.60 11.75
N THR A 86 2.11 -27.92 11.99
CA THR A 86 2.18 -28.93 10.93
C THR A 86 0.89 -29.09 10.14
N GLN A 87 -0.14 -28.34 10.48
CA GLN A 87 -1.47 -28.42 9.85
C GLN A 87 -1.73 -27.30 8.85
N HIS A 88 -0.74 -26.43 8.59
CA HIS A 88 -0.92 -25.20 7.81
C HIS A 88 -0.30 -25.32 6.45
N SER A 89 -0.95 -24.63 5.52
CA SER A 89 -0.41 -24.46 4.20
C SER A 89 0.93 -23.70 4.26
N PRO A 90 1.97 -24.17 3.59
CA PRO A 90 3.25 -23.48 3.55
C PRO A 90 3.30 -22.37 2.51
N TYR A 91 2.17 -21.88 1.99
CA TYR A 91 2.10 -21.04 0.78
C TYR A 91 2.98 -19.81 0.89
N TYR A 92 2.82 -18.99 1.91
CA TYR A 92 3.63 -17.77 2.02
C TYR A 92 5.13 -18.06 2.22
N GLY A 93 5.46 -19.13 2.91
CA GLY A 93 6.86 -19.55 3.03
C GLY A 93 7.49 -19.93 1.68
N HIS A 94 6.75 -20.62 0.83
CA HIS A 94 7.19 -20.96 -0.52
C HIS A 94 7.17 -19.73 -1.46
N LEU A 95 6.08 -18.98 -1.48
CA LEU A 95 5.93 -17.79 -2.30
C LEU A 95 7.04 -16.77 -2.02
N TYR A 96 7.36 -16.54 -0.75
CA TYR A 96 8.40 -15.58 -0.37
C TYR A 96 9.80 -15.98 -0.82
N ASN A 97 10.06 -17.27 -1.01
CA ASN A 97 11.34 -17.76 -1.55
C ASN A 97 11.39 -17.68 -3.09
N ASN A 98 10.27 -17.38 -3.75
CA ASN A 98 10.23 -17.17 -5.17
C ASN A 98 10.65 -15.73 -5.51
N GLU A 99 11.65 -15.57 -6.38
CA GLU A 99 12.24 -14.27 -6.68
C GLU A 99 11.21 -13.28 -7.25
N SER A 100 10.37 -13.70 -8.19
CA SER A 100 9.35 -12.83 -8.79
C SER A 100 8.30 -12.39 -7.77
N PHE A 101 7.95 -13.25 -6.81
CA PHE A 101 7.05 -12.88 -5.73
C PHE A 101 7.71 -11.87 -4.80
N TYR A 102 8.95 -12.12 -4.38
CA TYR A 102 9.68 -11.24 -3.47
C TYR A 102 9.92 -9.85 -4.08
N GLN A 103 10.32 -9.78 -5.34
CA GLN A 103 10.47 -8.50 -6.05
C GLN A 103 9.16 -7.73 -6.09
N ARG A 104 8.06 -8.42 -6.40
CA ARG A 104 6.74 -7.79 -6.47
C ARG A 104 6.23 -7.36 -5.08
N VAL A 105 6.55 -8.09 -3.99
CA VAL A 105 6.29 -7.67 -2.60
C VAL A 105 6.95 -6.33 -2.31
N SER A 106 8.24 -6.20 -2.59
CA SER A 106 9.00 -4.98 -2.34
C SER A 106 8.45 -3.79 -3.13
N GLU A 107 8.10 -4.01 -4.38
CA GLU A 107 7.56 -2.99 -5.27
C GLU A 107 6.19 -2.51 -4.79
N ILE A 108 5.21 -3.41 -4.62
CA ILE A 108 3.85 -3.05 -4.20
C ILE A 108 3.86 -2.45 -2.78
N TYR A 109 4.68 -2.98 -1.87
CA TYR A 109 4.82 -2.40 -0.53
C TYR A 109 5.26 -0.94 -0.60
N ARG A 110 6.31 -0.65 -1.35
CA ARG A 110 6.86 0.69 -1.48
C ARG A 110 5.87 1.68 -2.14
N MET A 111 5.21 1.23 -3.20
CA MET A 111 4.38 2.10 -4.05
C MET A 111 2.97 2.29 -3.51
N GLU A 112 2.36 1.24 -2.99
CA GLU A 112 0.94 1.26 -2.62
C GLU A 112 0.75 1.31 -1.09
N PHE A 113 1.48 0.51 -0.33
CA PHE A 113 1.23 0.34 1.11
C PHE A 113 1.93 1.37 1.98
N LEU A 114 3.21 1.62 1.75
CA LEU A 114 4.01 2.49 2.63
C LEU A 114 3.48 3.93 2.72
N PRO A 115 3.05 4.59 1.62
CA PRO A 115 2.43 5.91 1.70
C PRO A 115 1.15 5.91 2.53
N VAL A 116 0.26 4.93 2.30
CA VAL A 116 -1.01 4.78 3.03
C VAL A 116 -0.76 4.52 4.52
N LEU A 117 0.19 3.65 4.87
CA LEU A 117 0.53 3.36 6.27
C LEU A 117 1.03 4.59 7.02
N ARG A 118 1.82 5.44 6.36
CA ARG A 118 2.28 6.72 6.94
C ARG A 118 1.10 7.65 7.22
N GLU A 119 0.23 7.85 6.25
CA GLU A 119 -0.97 8.66 6.38
C GLU A 119 -1.91 8.13 7.47
N MET A 120 -2.11 6.83 7.54
CA MET A 120 -2.88 6.19 8.62
C MET A 120 -2.34 6.55 10.01
N ILE A 121 -1.01 6.47 10.23
CA ILE A 121 -0.39 6.78 11.52
C ILE A 121 -0.51 8.28 11.83
N GLU A 122 -0.32 9.14 10.85
CA GLU A 122 -0.32 10.59 11.02
C GLU A 122 -1.71 11.16 11.28
N ARG A 123 -2.74 10.62 10.64
CA ARG A 123 -4.09 11.20 10.64
C ARG A 123 -5.23 10.20 10.81
N ASP A 124 -5.33 9.20 9.94
CA ASP A 124 -6.57 8.45 9.74
C ASP A 124 -6.98 7.63 10.96
N ILE A 125 -6.02 7.09 11.71
CA ILE A 125 -6.30 6.35 12.95
C ILE A 125 -6.96 7.27 13.97
N ASP A 126 -6.47 8.51 14.15
CA ASP A 126 -7.06 9.47 15.09
C ASP A 126 -8.46 9.90 14.67
N ASP A 127 -8.68 10.16 13.39
CA ASP A 127 -9.97 10.56 12.85
C ASP A 127 -11.00 9.42 13.02
N GLN A 128 -10.63 8.18 12.74
CA GLN A 128 -11.50 7.02 12.92
C GLN A 128 -11.84 6.81 14.42
N ILE A 129 -10.84 6.86 15.29
CA ILE A 129 -11.05 6.71 16.73
C ILE A 129 -11.96 7.82 17.28
N GLN A 130 -11.78 9.05 16.83
CA GLN A 130 -12.65 10.16 17.23
C GLN A 130 -14.12 9.90 16.83
N SER A 131 -14.34 9.35 15.64
CA SER A 131 -15.69 9.07 15.13
C SER A 131 -16.42 7.98 15.94
N ILE A 132 -15.72 6.97 16.43
CA ILE A 132 -16.30 5.84 17.18
C ILE A 132 -16.18 5.95 18.70
N ARG A 133 -15.52 6.97 19.23
CA ARG A 133 -15.12 7.06 20.65
C ARG A 133 -16.28 6.85 21.64
N ALA A 134 -17.43 7.46 21.38
CA ALA A 134 -18.60 7.31 22.24
C ALA A 134 -19.15 5.88 22.23
N ALA A 135 -19.27 5.29 21.03
CA ALA A 135 -19.73 3.92 20.85
C ALA A 135 -18.77 2.92 21.48
N ALA A 136 -17.46 3.10 21.31
CA ALA A 136 -16.44 2.25 21.90
C ALA A 136 -16.48 2.28 23.43
N LYS A 137 -16.68 3.48 24.03
CA LYS A 137 -16.86 3.61 25.49
C LYS A 137 -18.10 2.88 25.98
N MET A 138 -19.23 3.03 25.32
CA MET A 138 -20.48 2.35 25.68
C MET A 138 -20.34 0.83 25.54
N ASN A 139 -19.71 0.37 24.47
CA ASN A 139 -19.44 -1.05 24.22
C ASN A 139 -18.58 -1.65 25.34
N SER A 140 -17.51 -0.97 25.75
CA SER A 140 -16.61 -1.39 26.84
C SER A 140 -17.34 -1.53 28.18
N ILE A 141 -18.24 -0.57 28.51
CA ILE A 141 -19.05 -0.61 29.73
C ILE A 141 -20.04 -1.78 29.70
N ARG A 142 -20.72 -1.97 28.56
CA ARG A 142 -21.78 -2.98 28.45
C ARG A 142 -21.24 -4.41 28.54
N TRP A 143 -20.10 -4.68 27.94
CA TRP A 143 -19.61 -6.04 27.73
C TRP A 143 -18.42 -6.41 28.60
N GLN A 144 -17.92 -5.52 29.46
CA GLN A 144 -16.74 -5.76 30.31
C GLN A 144 -15.55 -6.34 29.50
N LEU A 145 -15.27 -5.75 28.34
CA LEU A 145 -14.38 -6.29 27.32
C LEU A 145 -12.98 -6.61 27.83
N ALA A 146 -12.46 -5.88 28.82
CA ALA A 146 -11.14 -6.13 29.38
C ALA A 146 -10.98 -7.57 29.89
N TYR A 147 -12.00 -8.11 30.58
CA TYR A 147 -11.97 -9.48 31.09
C TYR A 147 -12.10 -10.52 29.96
N GLU A 148 -13.04 -10.30 29.04
CA GLU A 148 -13.26 -11.24 27.94
C GLU A 148 -12.07 -11.26 26.98
N ARG A 149 -11.47 -10.13 26.68
CA ARG A 149 -10.26 -10.05 25.82
C ARG A 149 -9.06 -10.76 26.46
N TRP A 150 -8.85 -10.60 27.75
CA TRP A 150 -7.81 -11.33 28.49
C TRP A 150 -7.98 -12.86 28.37
N LYS A 151 -9.21 -13.34 28.48
CA LYS A 151 -9.54 -14.76 28.37
C LYS A 151 -9.13 -15.42 27.05
N VAL A 152 -9.20 -14.67 25.96
CA VAL A 152 -8.81 -15.14 24.60
C VAL A 152 -7.39 -14.71 24.19
N GLY A 153 -6.63 -14.14 25.12
CA GLY A 153 -5.25 -13.72 24.85
C GLY A 153 -5.09 -12.41 24.11
N MET A 154 -6.15 -11.63 23.99
CA MET A 154 -6.10 -10.30 23.39
C MET A 154 -5.61 -9.25 24.40
N MET A 155 -4.89 -8.22 23.93
CA MET A 155 -4.16 -7.28 24.79
C MET A 155 -4.88 -5.95 24.85
N GLY A 156 -5.60 -5.34 24.33
CA GLY A 156 -6.16 -3.99 24.48
C GLY A 156 -7.30 -3.91 25.50
N PHE A 157 -7.32 -2.85 26.25
CA PHE A 157 -8.26 -2.64 27.34
C PHE A 157 -9.11 -1.37 27.23
N ASN A 158 -8.64 -0.38 26.48
CA ASN A 158 -9.41 0.85 26.25
C ASN A 158 -8.96 1.55 24.97
N VAL A 159 -9.86 2.37 24.41
CA VAL A 159 -9.67 3.01 23.10
C VAL A 159 -8.39 3.85 23.02
N VAL A 160 -8.04 4.58 24.06
CA VAL A 160 -6.85 5.46 24.04
C VAL A 160 -5.57 4.64 24.03
N GLN A 161 -5.44 3.69 24.97
CA GLN A 161 -4.27 2.81 25.04
C GLN A 161 -4.15 1.93 23.81
N ASP A 162 -5.26 1.42 23.29
CA ASP A 162 -5.30 0.61 22.09
C ASP A 162 -4.87 1.40 20.86
N THR A 163 -5.22 2.68 20.77
CA THR A 163 -4.83 3.59 19.67
C THR A 163 -3.33 3.83 19.68
N GLU A 164 -2.76 4.19 20.85
CA GLU A 164 -1.33 4.40 20.99
C GLU A 164 -0.53 3.11 20.72
N ALA A 165 -1.04 1.99 21.18
CA ALA A 165 -0.43 0.68 20.92
C ALA A 165 -0.45 0.34 19.43
N LEU A 166 -1.54 0.60 18.72
CA LEU A 166 -1.67 0.40 17.28
C LEU A 166 -0.67 1.27 16.50
N LYS A 167 -0.61 2.56 16.80
CA LYS A 167 0.33 3.48 16.14
C LYS A 167 1.78 3.07 16.39
N SER A 168 2.12 2.74 17.64
CA SER A 168 3.46 2.25 18.00
C SER A 168 3.80 0.94 17.32
N TYR A 169 2.85 0.01 17.21
CA TYR A 169 3.04 -1.24 16.48
C TYR A 169 3.32 -0.97 15.00
N LEU A 170 2.49 -0.18 14.33
CA LEU A 170 2.65 0.13 12.91
C LEU A 170 3.96 0.87 12.63
N THR A 171 4.37 1.81 13.47
CA THR A 171 5.65 2.52 13.33
C THR A 171 6.82 1.55 13.34
N ARG A 172 6.92 0.69 14.36
CA ARG A 172 7.97 -0.33 14.44
C ARG A 172 7.89 -1.36 13.31
N ARG A 173 6.65 -1.67 12.86
CA ARG A 173 6.42 -2.58 11.76
C ARG A 173 6.96 -2.03 10.45
N ILE A 174 6.69 -0.76 10.16
CA ILE A 174 7.23 -0.05 8.99
C ILE A 174 8.77 -0.03 9.03
N GLU A 175 9.37 0.29 10.17
CA GLU A 175 10.84 0.28 10.33
C GLU A 175 11.43 -1.08 9.98
N PHE A 176 10.86 -2.16 10.52
CA PHE A 176 11.31 -3.52 10.23
C PHE A 176 11.15 -3.89 8.75
N LEU A 177 9.98 -3.62 8.16
CA LEU A 177 9.69 -3.98 6.78
C LEU A 177 10.48 -3.13 5.78
N ASN A 178 10.75 -1.87 6.09
CA ASN A 178 11.66 -1.04 5.29
C ASN A 178 13.07 -1.64 5.27
N SER A 179 13.59 -2.04 6.43
CA SER A 179 14.88 -2.71 6.50
C SER A 179 14.89 -4.03 5.71
N ALA A 180 13.82 -4.80 5.81
CA ALA A 180 13.74 -6.11 5.16
C ALA A 180 13.55 -6.03 3.63
N TRP A 181 12.83 -5.03 3.14
CA TRP A 181 12.38 -4.99 1.74
C TRP A 181 12.94 -3.83 0.93
N LEU A 182 13.44 -2.75 1.56
CA LEU A 182 13.86 -1.55 0.85
C LEU A 182 15.36 -1.23 0.95
N GLU A 183 16.09 -1.75 1.94
CA GLU A 183 17.51 -1.39 2.14
C GLU A 183 18.44 -1.75 0.98
N ASN A 184 18.10 -2.76 0.19
CA ASN A 184 18.94 -3.25 -0.91
C ASN A 184 18.25 -3.14 -2.28
N LEU A 185 17.24 -2.28 -2.41
CA LEU A 185 16.58 -2.09 -3.70
C LEU A 185 17.30 -1.05 -4.54
N ASP A 186 17.73 -1.48 -5.72
CA ASP A 186 18.28 -0.60 -6.76
C ASP A 186 17.16 0.09 -7.57
N TYR A 187 16.04 0.46 -6.92
CA TYR A 187 14.91 1.14 -7.56
C TYR A 187 14.64 2.49 -6.94
N CYS A 188 14.15 3.41 -7.76
CA CYS A 188 13.62 4.71 -7.35
C CYS A 188 12.12 4.76 -7.65
N THR A 189 11.37 5.51 -6.85
CA THR A 189 9.95 5.80 -7.09
C THR A 189 9.80 7.18 -7.71
N VAL A 190 9.08 7.26 -8.82
CA VAL A 190 8.59 8.52 -9.38
C VAL A 190 7.08 8.58 -9.11
N GLN A 191 6.68 9.50 -8.24
CA GLN A 191 5.29 9.73 -7.89
C GLN A 191 4.74 10.90 -8.70
N PHE A 192 3.70 10.67 -9.48
CA PHE A 192 3.03 11.66 -10.30
C PHE A 192 1.83 12.24 -9.54
N GLU A 193 1.88 13.49 -9.14
CA GLU A 193 0.75 14.22 -8.56
C GLU A 193 0.07 15.10 -9.61
N GLY A 194 -1.26 15.23 -9.53
CA GLY A 194 -2.02 16.06 -10.48
C GLY A 194 -2.06 15.52 -11.91
N ALA A 195 -1.85 14.21 -12.08
CA ALA A 195 -2.02 13.54 -13.36
C ALA A 195 -3.50 13.64 -13.83
N PRO A 196 -3.76 13.64 -15.15
CA PRO A 196 -5.12 13.68 -15.68
C PRO A 196 -5.99 12.56 -15.09
N GLY A 197 -7.17 12.89 -14.54
CA GLY A 197 -8.10 11.95 -13.95
C GLY A 197 -7.94 11.74 -12.44
N ASP A 198 -7.30 12.65 -11.71
CA ASP A 198 -7.05 12.58 -10.25
C ASP A 198 -6.35 11.29 -9.79
N ALA A 199 -5.68 10.60 -10.71
CA ALA A 199 -4.96 9.38 -10.40
C ALA A 199 -3.58 9.71 -9.82
N TYR A 200 -3.28 9.18 -8.65
CA TYR A 200 -1.90 9.10 -8.16
C TYR A 200 -1.21 7.94 -8.87
N TRP A 201 -0.22 8.25 -9.66
CA TRP A 201 0.59 7.22 -10.28
C TRP A 201 1.95 7.15 -9.62
N ASN A 202 2.30 5.97 -9.17
CA ASN A 202 3.64 5.68 -8.67
C ASN A 202 4.31 4.69 -9.62
N ILE A 203 5.45 5.07 -10.17
CA ILE A 203 6.23 4.22 -11.06
C ILE A 203 7.53 3.85 -10.38
N SER A 204 7.86 2.57 -10.41
CA SER A 204 9.14 2.07 -9.95
C SER A 204 10.10 2.00 -11.13
N VAL A 205 11.25 2.63 -11.01
CA VAL A 205 12.30 2.69 -12.02
C VAL A 205 13.59 2.12 -11.43
N GLU A 206 14.24 1.21 -12.13
CA GLU A 206 15.57 0.75 -11.72
C GLU A 206 16.51 1.94 -11.62
N LYS A 207 17.24 2.04 -10.50
CA LYS A 207 18.11 3.18 -10.22
C LYS A 207 19.21 3.32 -11.29
N GLY A 208 19.24 4.45 -11.93
CA GLY A 208 20.14 4.72 -13.05
C GLY A 208 19.55 4.42 -14.41
N SER A 209 18.31 3.91 -14.49
CA SER A 209 17.58 3.76 -15.74
C SER A 209 16.71 4.98 -16.05
N CYS A 210 16.36 5.16 -17.31
CA CYS A 210 15.42 6.18 -17.78
C CYS A 210 13.99 5.68 -17.61
N LEU A 211 13.04 6.60 -17.48
CA LEU A 211 11.62 6.27 -17.45
C LEU A 211 11.05 6.30 -18.88
N GLU A 212 10.54 5.17 -19.36
CA GLU A 212 9.79 5.14 -20.61
C GLU A 212 8.39 5.73 -20.40
N THR A 213 8.11 6.86 -21.05
CA THR A 213 6.86 7.63 -20.88
C THR A 213 5.79 7.31 -21.94
N THR A 214 6.12 6.52 -22.95
CA THR A 214 5.27 6.25 -24.12
C THR A 214 3.92 5.59 -23.82
N PHE A 215 3.80 4.94 -22.66
CA PHE A 215 2.57 4.24 -22.26
C PHE A 215 1.59 5.10 -21.43
N MET A 216 1.91 6.37 -21.16
CA MET A 216 1.17 7.18 -20.19
C MET A 216 0.57 8.46 -20.77
N ASP A 217 0.59 8.68 -22.10
CA ASP A 217 0.20 9.96 -22.73
C ASP A 217 0.86 11.21 -22.07
N LEU A 218 2.04 11.05 -21.49
CA LEU A 218 2.76 12.12 -20.77
C LEU A 218 3.58 13.01 -21.70
N GLU A 219 3.63 12.72 -22.99
CA GLU A 219 4.52 13.39 -23.97
C GLU A 219 4.25 14.90 -24.13
N ASN A 220 3.06 15.34 -23.75
CA ASN A 220 2.66 16.74 -23.89
C ASN A 220 2.62 17.52 -22.56
N ILE A 221 3.07 16.91 -21.46
CA ILE A 221 3.06 17.52 -20.13
C ILE A 221 4.50 17.78 -19.70
N VAL A 222 4.82 19.02 -19.38
CA VAL A 222 6.07 19.35 -18.71
C VAL A 222 5.89 19.01 -17.22
N TRP A 223 6.67 18.05 -16.76
CA TRP A 223 6.68 17.64 -15.37
C TRP A 223 7.83 18.32 -14.63
N VAL A 224 7.54 18.87 -13.47
CA VAL A 224 8.53 19.51 -12.60
C VAL A 224 8.67 18.74 -11.29
N ASP A 225 9.88 18.67 -10.79
CA ASP A 225 10.13 18.12 -9.46
C ASP A 225 9.50 19.04 -8.41
N LYS A 226 8.60 18.50 -7.61
CA LYS A 226 7.86 19.26 -6.59
C LYS A 226 8.80 19.87 -5.53
N GLN A 227 9.95 19.27 -5.30
CA GLN A 227 10.90 19.75 -4.30
C GLN A 227 11.78 20.89 -4.82
N THR A 228 12.23 20.81 -6.08
CA THR A 228 13.16 21.78 -6.67
C THR A 228 12.47 22.80 -7.57
N GLY A 229 11.29 22.48 -8.11
CA GLY A 229 10.59 23.26 -9.12
C GLY A 229 11.23 23.19 -10.52
N GLU A 230 12.23 22.33 -10.72
CA GLU A 230 12.91 22.19 -12.00
C GLU A 230 12.22 21.16 -12.90
N PRO A 231 12.16 21.41 -14.23
CA PRO A 231 11.65 20.43 -15.18
C PRO A 231 12.43 19.12 -15.13
N ILE A 232 11.71 18.00 -15.24
CA ILE A 232 12.28 16.67 -15.27
C ILE A 232 12.36 16.16 -16.71
N ASP A 233 13.57 15.75 -17.10
CA ASP A 233 13.81 15.02 -18.33
C ASP A 233 13.88 13.51 -18.00
N PHE A 234 12.80 12.79 -18.30
CA PHE A 234 12.73 11.33 -18.06
C PHE A 234 13.63 10.49 -18.97
N GLN A 235 14.28 11.11 -19.95
CA GLN A 235 15.35 10.48 -20.74
C GLN A 235 16.70 10.45 -19.99
N GLN A 236 16.80 11.16 -18.87
CA GLN A 236 17.96 11.08 -17.99
C GLN A 236 17.78 9.99 -16.92
N PRO A 237 18.88 9.39 -16.45
CA PRO A 237 18.83 8.36 -15.43
C PRO A 237 18.18 8.84 -14.12
N ILE A 238 17.19 8.11 -13.66
CA ILE A 238 16.53 8.33 -12.37
C ILE A 238 17.42 7.72 -11.27
N THR A 239 17.91 8.55 -10.37
CA THR A 239 18.88 8.13 -9.33
C THR A 239 18.37 8.28 -7.90
N ARG A 240 17.17 8.85 -7.73
CA ARG A 240 16.53 9.08 -6.43
C ARG A 240 15.01 9.02 -6.55
N ASP A 241 14.35 8.82 -5.42
CA ASP A 241 12.90 9.01 -5.33
C ASP A 241 12.53 10.46 -5.58
N MET A 242 11.43 10.71 -6.28
CA MET A 242 10.94 12.04 -6.58
C MET A 242 9.42 12.10 -6.67
N VAL A 243 8.88 13.28 -6.35
CA VAL A 243 7.49 13.62 -6.60
C VAL A 243 7.47 14.65 -7.72
N VAL A 244 6.73 14.38 -8.76
CA VAL A 244 6.60 15.27 -9.92
C VAL A 244 5.16 15.75 -10.07
N GLN A 245 5.00 16.96 -10.55
CA GLN A 245 3.69 17.58 -10.83
C GLN A 245 3.74 18.28 -12.18
N PRO A 246 2.58 18.49 -12.84
CA PRO A 246 2.56 19.31 -14.05
C PRO A 246 3.09 20.71 -13.76
N GLU A 247 3.81 21.29 -14.72
CA GLU A 247 4.22 22.70 -14.62
C GLU A 247 2.96 23.56 -14.46
N PRO A 248 2.93 24.51 -13.49
CA PRO A 248 1.79 25.40 -13.33
C PRO A 248 1.56 26.19 -14.63
N GLN A 249 0.40 26.03 -15.24
CA GLN A 249 0.02 26.88 -16.36
C GLN A 249 -0.17 28.30 -15.83
N GLU A 250 0.53 29.26 -16.40
CA GLU A 250 0.22 30.68 -16.16
C GLU A 250 -1.25 30.90 -16.53
N VAL A 251 -2.06 31.23 -15.55
CA VAL A 251 -3.43 31.67 -15.79
C VAL A 251 -3.34 33.02 -16.49
N VAL A 252 -3.39 33.02 -17.81
CA VAL A 252 -3.56 34.24 -18.58
C VAL A 252 -4.90 34.82 -18.13
N SER A 253 -4.85 35.90 -17.37
CA SER A 253 -6.04 36.61 -16.92
C SER A 253 -6.80 37.06 -18.15
N GLN A 254 -8.09 36.70 -18.24
CA GLN A 254 -8.97 37.05 -19.36
C GLN A 254 -9.30 38.58 -19.43
N ASP A 255 -8.54 39.43 -18.76
CA ASP A 255 -8.80 40.88 -18.69
C ASP A 255 -8.21 41.70 -19.84
N GLU A 256 -7.60 41.09 -20.84
CA GLU A 256 -7.15 41.78 -22.06
C GLU A 256 -7.84 41.25 -23.34
N MET A 257 -9.17 41.24 -23.34
CA MET A 257 -9.87 41.23 -24.62
C MET A 257 -9.91 42.67 -25.17
N PRO A 258 -9.36 42.94 -26.36
CA PRO A 258 -9.50 44.27 -26.96
C PRO A 258 -10.99 44.54 -27.23
N VAL A 259 -11.47 45.65 -26.74
CA VAL A 259 -12.81 46.16 -27.04
C VAL A 259 -12.89 46.37 -28.56
N VAL A 260 -13.65 45.53 -29.25
CA VAL A 260 -13.98 45.74 -30.65
C VAL A 260 -15.00 46.88 -30.69
N GLU A 261 -14.55 48.08 -31.05
CA GLU A 261 -15.46 49.20 -31.40
C GLU A 261 -16.33 48.80 -32.59
N THR A 262 -17.62 48.64 -32.35
CA THR A 262 -18.61 48.45 -33.40
C THR A 262 -18.85 49.82 -34.04
N GLU A 263 -18.35 50.04 -35.27
CA GLU A 263 -18.77 51.15 -36.10
C GLU A 263 -20.26 51.02 -36.42
N GLU A 264 -21.03 52.03 -36.01
CA GLU A 264 -22.43 52.16 -36.43
C GLU A 264 -22.47 52.50 -37.95
N VAL A 265 -22.99 51.58 -38.74
CA VAL A 265 -23.32 51.86 -40.14
C VAL A 265 -24.64 52.56 -40.14
N ILE A 266 -24.56 53.89 -40.43
CA ILE A 266 -25.73 54.71 -40.76
C ILE A 266 -26.10 54.35 -42.19
N VAL A 267 -27.30 53.84 -42.41
CA VAL A 267 -27.91 53.64 -43.74
C VAL A 267 -28.88 54.76 -43.94
N ASP A 268 -28.59 55.61 -44.98
CA ASP A 268 -29.52 56.56 -45.56
C ASP A 268 -30.63 55.86 -46.36
#